data_142495111622ad5c0e8761808a44cdbd
#
_entry.id   142495111622ad5c0e8761808a44cdbd
#
_cell.length_a   1.000
_cell.length_b   1.000
_cell.length_c   1.000
_cell.angle_alpha   90.00
_cell.angle_beta   90.00
_cell.angle_gamma   90.00
#
_symmetry.space_group_name_H-M   'P 1'
#
loop_
_entity.id
_entity.type
_entity.pdbx_description
1 polymer ?
#
loop_
_entity_poly.entity_id
_entity_poly.type
_entity_poly.pdbx_seq_one_letter_code
_entity_poly.pdbx_strand_id
1 'polypeptide(L)' 'GIDPIAVYEVQKIIRRLRDRGLGVLITDHNVRETLKLVDRAYLIHKGEVVYAGEATRMVDDPKARQIYLGPDFNL' A
#
# COMPACT_ATOMS: atom_id res chain seq x y z
N GLY A 1 -13.48 -12.88 4.80
CA GLY A 1 -12.28 -12.56 4.10
C GLY A 1 -12.44 -12.46 2.61
N ILE A 2 -11.43 -11.94 1.99
CA ILE A 2 -11.41 -11.77 0.54
C ILE A 2 -10.71 -12.99 -0.07
N ASP A 3 -11.29 -13.50 -1.16
CA ASP A 3 -10.72 -14.62 -1.89
C ASP A 3 -9.36 -14.22 -2.47
N PRO A 4 -8.27 -14.93 -2.12
CA PRO A 4 -6.93 -14.63 -2.64
C PRO A 4 -6.85 -14.64 -4.16
N ILE A 5 -7.62 -15.49 -4.82
CA ILE A 5 -7.63 -15.55 -6.28
C ILE A 5 -8.23 -14.27 -6.85
N ALA A 6 -9.32 -13.78 -6.25
CA ALA A 6 -9.94 -12.53 -6.69
C ALA A 6 -8.99 -11.34 -6.48
N VAL A 7 -8.29 -11.29 -5.35
CA VAL A 7 -7.30 -10.24 -5.08
C VAL A 7 -6.21 -10.26 -6.15
N TYR A 8 -5.69 -11.44 -6.48
CA TYR A 8 -4.65 -11.58 -7.50
C TYR A 8 -5.11 -11.07 -8.87
N GLU A 9 -6.35 -11.41 -9.25
CA GLU A 9 -6.91 -10.97 -10.53
C GLU A 9 -7.06 -9.44 -10.59
N VAL A 10 -7.53 -8.83 -9.50
CA VAL A 10 -7.65 -7.37 -9.42
C VAL A 10 -6.29 -6.71 -9.52
N GLN A 11 -5.28 -7.25 -8.84
CA GLN A 11 -3.92 -6.71 -8.90
C GLN A 11 -3.35 -6.78 -10.32
N LYS A 12 -3.64 -7.84 -11.05
CA LYS A 12 -3.21 -7.96 -12.45
C LYS A 12 -3.82 -6.85 -13.31
N ILE A 13 -5.10 -6.56 -13.11
CA ILE A 13 -5.78 -5.50 -13.84
C ILE A 13 -5.15 -4.14 -13.53
N ILE A 14 -4.89 -3.87 -12.25
CA ILE A 14 -4.28 -2.61 -11.81
C ILE A 14 -2.90 -2.43 -12.44
N ARG A 15 -2.06 -3.45 -12.42
CA ARG A 15 -0.74 -3.38 -13.03
C ARG A 15 -0.81 -3.12 -14.53
N ARG A 16 -1.78 -3.72 -15.20
CA ARG A 16 -1.99 -3.52 -16.63
C ARG A 16 -2.37 -2.08 -16.95
N LEU A 17 -3.25 -1.49 -16.13
CA LEU A 17 -3.64 -0.10 -16.30
C LEU A 17 -2.44 0.84 -16.08
N ARG A 18 -1.64 0.57 -15.04
CA ARG A 18 -0.44 1.35 -14.76
C ARG A 18 0.54 1.27 -15.92
N ASP A 19 0.75 0.09 -16.48
CA ASP A 19 1.68 -0.12 -17.60
C ASP A 19 1.22 0.62 -18.86
N ARG A 20 -0.05 0.95 -18.94
CA ARG A 20 -0.60 1.77 -20.03
C ARG A 20 -0.49 3.27 -19.77
N GLY A 21 0.13 3.66 -18.68
CA GLY A 21 0.33 5.07 -18.35
C GLY A 21 -0.80 5.72 -17.56
N LEU A 22 -1.73 4.91 -17.04
CA LEU A 22 -2.83 5.44 -16.22
C LEU A 22 -2.39 5.58 -14.77
N GLY A 23 -2.77 6.68 -14.13
CA GLY A 23 -2.63 6.83 -12.69
C GLY A 23 -3.74 6.07 -11.98
N VAL A 24 -3.39 5.25 -11.00
CA VAL A 24 -4.36 4.47 -10.24
C VAL A 24 -4.23 4.81 -8.76
N LEU A 25 -5.35 5.19 -8.15
CA LEU A 25 -5.42 5.47 -6.71
C LEU A 25 -6.13 4.33 -6.02
N ILE A 26 -5.51 3.80 -4.96
CA ILE A 26 -6.04 2.68 -4.19
C ILE A 26 -6.13 3.08 -2.73
N THR A 27 -7.26 2.76 -2.09
CA THR A 27 -7.39 2.87 -0.63
C THR A 27 -7.71 1.49 -0.08
N ASP A 28 -6.95 1.03 0.92
CA ASP A 28 -7.12 -0.31 1.45
C ASP A 28 -6.54 -0.41 2.86
N HIS A 29 -7.06 -1.35 3.62
CA HIS A 29 -6.54 -1.70 4.94
C HIS A 29 -5.49 -2.82 4.89
N ASN A 30 -5.43 -3.57 3.81
CA ASN A 30 -4.45 -4.63 3.64
C ASN A 30 -3.09 -4.05 3.24
N VAL A 31 -2.34 -3.63 4.25
CA VAL A 31 -1.11 -2.86 4.04
C VAL A 31 -0.07 -3.63 3.26
N ARG A 32 0.17 -4.89 3.64
CA ARG A 32 1.22 -5.68 3.00
C ARG A 32 1.00 -5.83 1.50
N GLU A 33 -0.21 -6.25 1.12
CA GLU A 33 -0.53 -6.47 -0.29
C GLU A 33 -0.56 -5.16 -1.07
N THR A 34 -1.08 -4.10 -0.45
CA THR A 34 -1.15 -2.79 -1.08
C THR A 34 0.25 -2.22 -1.31
N LEU A 35 1.14 -2.29 -0.33
CA LEU A 35 2.49 -1.76 -0.47
C LEU A 35 3.31 -2.49 -1.53
N LYS A 36 3.03 -3.76 -1.77
CA LYS A 36 3.69 -4.51 -2.84
C LYS A 36 3.23 -4.07 -4.22
N LEU A 37 2.02 -3.52 -4.33
CA LEU A 37 1.40 -3.17 -5.60
C LEU A 37 1.68 -1.74 -6.02
N VAL A 38 1.71 -0.80 -5.08
CA VAL A 38 1.76 0.63 -5.37
C VAL A 38 3.20 1.14 -5.44
N ASP A 39 3.37 2.26 -6.15
CA ASP A 39 4.67 2.93 -6.24
C ASP A 39 4.87 3.91 -5.10
N ARG A 40 3.82 4.65 -4.74
CA ARG A 40 3.83 5.63 -3.65
C ARG A 40 2.67 5.37 -2.72
N ALA A 41 2.87 5.75 -1.46
CA ALA A 41 1.85 5.55 -0.44
C ALA A 41 1.72 6.77 0.45
N TYR A 42 0.50 7.01 0.90
CA TYR A 42 0.18 8.00 1.93
C TYR A 42 -0.47 7.26 3.08
N LEU A 43 0.08 7.43 4.28
CA LEU A 43 -0.53 6.87 5.47
C LEU A 43 -1.26 7.99 6.21
N ILE A 44 -2.58 7.83 6.34
CA ILE A 44 -3.42 8.84 6.99
C ILE A 44 -3.85 8.30 8.35
N HIS A 45 -3.64 9.10 9.39
CA HIS A 45 -4.01 8.74 10.75
C HIS A 45 -4.62 9.94 11.43
N LYS A 46 -5.84 9.79 11.95
CA LYS A 46 -6.59 10.86 12.63
C LYS A 46 -6.65 12.15 11.81
N GLY A 47 -6.90 12.01 10.52
CA GLY A 47 -7.03 13.16 9.62
C GLY A 47 -5.74 13.78 9.16
N GLU A 48 -4.60 13.19 9.50
CA GLU A 48 -3.29 13.73 9.12
C GLU A 48 -2.49 12.74 8.29
N VAL A 49 -1.74 13.25 7.32
CA VAL A 49 -0.80 12.45 6.57
C VAL A 49 0.46 12.29 7.40
N VAL A 50 0.68 11.08 7.91
CA VAL A 50 1.84 10.79 8.77
C VAL A 50 3.00 10.19 8.01
N TYR A 51 2.77 9.74 6.78
CA TYR A 51 3.82 9.32 5.86
C TYR A 51 3.38 9.62 4.44
N ALA A 52 4.33 10.05 3.60
CA ALA A 52 4.11 10.25 2.18
C ALA A 52 5.43 9.98 1.46
N GLY A 53 5.41 9.08 0.48
CA GLY A 53 6.61 8.76 -0.28
C GLY A 53 6.56 7.38 -0.91
N GLU A 54 7.73 6.85 -1.23
CA GLU A 54 7.84 5.53 -1.83
C GLU A 54 7.27 4.47 -0.89
N ALA A 55 6.50 3.54 -1.47
CA ALA A 55 5.82 2.50 -0.70
C ALA A 55 6.82 1.62 0.07
N THR A 56 7.91 1.24 -0.58
CA THR A 56 8.92 0.37 0.04
C THR A 56 9.63 1.03 1.21
N ARG A 57 9.71 2.35 1.24
CA ARG A 57 10.36 3.08 2.32
C ARG A 57 9.45 3.30 3.53
N MET A 58 8.15 3.13 3.36
CA MET A 58 7.22 3.25 4.50
C MET A 58 7.56 2.22 5.58
N VAL A 59 8.05 1.05 5.19
CA VAL A 59 8.41 -0.04 6.10
C VAL A 59 9.47 0.41 7.10
N ASP A 60 10.35 1.32 6.69
CA ASP A 60 11.45 1.80 7.54
C ASP A 60 11.11 3.09 8.28
N ASP A 61 9.94 3.69 8.02
CA ASP A 61 9.56 4.93 8.69
C ASP A 61 9.15 4.66 10.13
N PRO A 62 9.82 5.29 11.12
CA PRO A 62 9.53 5.01 12.52
C PRO A 62 8.08 5.32 12.90
N LYS A 63 7.53 6.41 12.38
CA LYS A 63 6.17 6.82 12.70
C LYS A 63 5.14 5.87 12.12
N ALA A 64 5.33 5.43 10.87
CA ALA A 64 4.45 4.46 10.23
C ALA A 64 4.47 3.14 10.99
N ARG A 65 5.65 2.67 11.41
CA ARG A 65 5.75 1.45 12.18
C ARG A 65 5.08 1.57 13.54
N GLN A 66 5.27 2.68 14.23
CA GLN A 66 4.67 2.92 15.53
C GLN A 66 3.14 2.95 15.48
N ILE A 67 2.58 3.63 14.48
CA ILE A 67 1.14 3.89 14.40
C ILE A 67 0.40 2.72 13.76
N TYR A 68 0.96 2.06 12.76
CA TYR A 68 0.18 1.18 11.91
C TYR A 68 0.83 -0.17 11.62
N LEU A 69 2.12 -0.21 11.29
CA LEU A 69 2.75 -1.44 10.80
C LEU A 69 3.16 -2.40 11.93
N GLY A 70 3.62 -1.85 13.05
CA GLY A 70 4.14 -2.66 14.14
C GLY A 70 5.63 -2.97 13.96
N PRO A 71 6.29 -3.43 15.05
CA PRO A 71 7.74 -3.62 15.04
C PRO A 71 8.21 -4.78 14.16
N ASP A 72 7.38 -5.80 13.97
CA ASP A 72 7.76 -7.01 13.24
C ASP A 72 7.32 -6.99 11.77
N PHE A 73 6.75 -5.89 11.31
CA PHE A 73 6.27 -5.80 9.93
C PHE A 73 7.42 -5.78 8.94
N ASN A 74 7.31 -6.57 7.87
CA ASN A 74 8.19 -6.49 6.72
C ASN A 74 7.43 -6.91 5.47
N LEU A 75 7.95 -6.56 4.34
CA LEU A 75 7.41 -6.97 3.04
C LEU A 75 8.07 -8.28 2.60
#